data_af0172cc4e71477ab46c4324e389151c
#
_entry.id   af0172cc4e71477ab46c4324e389151c
#
_cell.length_a   1.000
_cell.length_b   1.000
_cell.length_c   1.000
_cell.angle_alpha   90.00
_cell.angle_beta   90.00
_cell.angle_gamma   90.00
#
_symmetry.space_group_name_H-M   'P 1'
#
loop_
_entity.id
_entity.type
_entity.pdbx_description
1 polymer ?
#
loop_
_entity_poly.entity_id
_entity_poly.type
_entity_poly.pdbx_seq_one_letter_code
_entity_poly.pdbx_strand_id
1 'polypeptide(L)' 'MKFDVILHKEDNGYWAEIPALKGCYTQGDTIDEIKDNIKEAITAWCDCL' A
#
# COMPACT_ATOMS: atom_id res chain seq x y z
N MET A 1 -2.55 9.72 11.62
CA MET A 1 -3.01 10.10 10.28
C MET A 1 -3.79 8.99 9.64
N LYS A 2 -4.81 9.35 8.91
CA LYS A 2 -5.68 8.40 8.24
C LYS A 2 -5.53 8.52 6.73
N PHE A 3 -5.27 7.40 6.08
CA PHE A 3 -5.22 7.34 4.63
C PHE A 3 -6.22 6.31 4.14
N ASP A 4 -6.90 6.62 3.06
CA ASP A 4 -7.75 5.65 2.40
C ASP A 4 -6.86 4.76 1.56
N VAL A 5 -7.09 3.47 1.68
CA VAL A 5 -6.33 2.46 0.91
C VAL A 5 -7.32 1.64 0.10
N ILE A 6 -7.08 1.55 -1.19
CA ILE A 6 -7.91 0.73 -2.07
C ILE A 6 -7.17 -0.57 -2.32
N LEU A 7 -7.73 -1.66 -1.83
CA LEU A 7 -7.14 -3.00 -1.95
C LEU A 7 -7.76 -3.73 -3.13
N HIS A 8 -6.89 -4.25 -3.98
CA HIS A 8 -7.32 -5.03 -5.15
C HIS A 8 -6.79 -6.44 -5.03
N LYS A 9 -7.68 -7.41 -5.26
CA LYS A 9 -7.29 -8.82 -5.24
C LYS A 9 -7.00 -9.29 -6.66
N GLU A 10 -5.86 -9.94 -6.82
CA GLU A 10 -5.45 -10.53 -8.09
C GLU A 10 -5.36 -12.04 -7.96
N ASP A 11 -5.16 -12.74 -9.08
CA ASP A 11 -5.04 -14.20 -9.07
C ASP A 11 -3.86 -14.68 -8.23
N ASN A 12 -2.78 -13.95 -8.24
CA ASN A 12 -1.53 -14.35 -7.57
C ASN A 12 -1.17 -13.48 -6.39
N GLY A 13 -2.14 -12.77 -5.82
CA GLY A 13 -1.86 -11.93 -4.68
C GLY A 13 -2.74 -10.71 -4.59
N TYR A 14 -2.20 -9.66 -3.99
CA TYR A 14 -2.94 -8.42 -3.77
C TYR A 14 -2.08 -7.23 -4.17
N TRP A 15 -2.74 -6.15 -4.53
CA TRP A 15 -2.05 -4.87 -4.67
C TRP A 15 -2.94 -3.77 -4.09
N ALA A 16 -2.31 -2.71 -3.68
CA ALA A 16 -3.02 -1.63 -3.01
C ALA A 16 -2.55 -0.29 -3.56
N GLU A 17 -3.46 0.66 -3.57
CA GLU A 17 -3.12 2.04 -3.92
C GLU A 17 -3.59 2.97 -2.81
N ILE A 18 -2.84 4.03 -2.59
CA ILE A 18 -3.17 5.04 -1.60
C ILE A 18 -3.39 6.35 -2.37
N PRO A 19 -4.65 6.69 -2.70
CA PRO A 19 -4.94 7.86 -3.55
C PRO A 19 -4.45 9.17 -2.96
N ALA A 20 -4.43 9.28 -1.64
CA ALA A 20 -3.95 10.50 -0.97
C ALA A 20 -2.46 10.72 -1.20
N LEU A 21 -1.72 9.67 -1.49
CA LEU A 21 -0.28 9.74 -1.75
C LEU A 21 -0.05 9.44 -3.22
N LYS A 22 0.11 10.48 -4.00
CA LYS A 22 0.21 10.38 -5.44
C LYS A 22 1.30 9.42 -5.88
N GLY A 23 0.93 8.41 -6.65
CA GLY A 23 1.88 7.42 -7.16
C GLY A 23 2.29 6.37 -6.15
N CYS A 24 1.59 6.29 -5.02
CA CYS A 24 1.93 5.30 -3.99
C CYS A 24 1.18 4.00 -4.23
N TYR A 25 1.91 2.96 -4.60
CA TYR A 25 1.37 1.63 -4.83
C TYR A 25 2.22 0.61 -4.11
N THR A 26 1.60 -0.49 -3.72
CA THR A 26 2.32 -1.60 -3.11
C THR A 26 1.63 -2.91 -3.45
N GLN A 27 2.32 -4.02 -3.28
CA GLN A 27 1.79 -5.34 -3.57
C GLN A 27 2.29 -6.35 -2.56
N GLY A 28 1.59 -7.47 -2.47
CA GLY A 28 1.96 -8.55 -1.58
C GLY A 28 1.23 -9.83 -1.97
N ASP A 29 1.76 -10.97 -1.57
CA ASP A 29 1.17 -12.27 -1.89
C ASP A 29 0.03 -12.63 -0.94
N THR A 30 0.05 -12.10 0.28
CA THR A 30 -0.97 -12.35 1.29
C THR A 30 -1.46 -11.04 1.89
N ILE A 31 -2.59 -11.13 2.61
CA ILE A 31 -3.14 -9.96 3.30
C ILE A 31 -2.16 -9.42 4.33
N ASP A 32 -1.53 -10.30 5.09
CA ASP A 32 -0.56 -9.87 6.11
C ASP A 32 0.63 -9.18 5.47
N GLU A 33 1.11 -9.72 4.37
CA GLU A 33 2.25 -9.16 3.66
C GLU A 33 1.92 -7.78 3.10
N ILE A 34 0.75 -7.63 2.48
CA ILE A 34 0.39 -6.34 1.90
C ILE A 34 0.15 -5.29 2.97
N LYS A 35 -0.35 -5.67 4.13
CA LYS A 35 -0.51 -4.73 5.25
C LYS A 35 0.83 -4.15 5.68
N ASP A 36 1.83 -5.00 5.80
CA ASP A 36 3.18 -4.56 6.16
C ASP A 36 3.76 -3.67 5.07
N ASN A 37 3.56 -4.05 3.83
CA ASN A 37 4.06 -3.29 2.69
C ASN A 37 3.39 -1.91 2.60
N ILE A 38 2.11 -1.83 2.93
CA ILE A 38 1.40 -0.56 2.96
C ILE A 38 2.01 0.38 4.00
N LYS A 39 2.28 -0.15 5.18
CA LYS A 39 2.91 0.64 6.25
C LYS A 39 4.27 1.17 5.81
N GLU A 40 5.07 0.31 5.19
CA GLU A 40 6.38 0.71 4.68
C GLU A 40 6.27 1.77 3.60
N ALA A 41 5.33 1.59 2.69
CA ALA A 41 5.14 2.52 1.59
C ALA A 41 4.77 3.91 2.10
N ILE A 42 3.86 3.98 3.07
CA ILE A 42 3.45 5.25 3.65
C ILE A 42 4.60 5.91 4.40
N THR A 43 5.35 5.13 5.17
CA THR A 43 6.49 5.63 5.91
C THR A 43 7.57 6.18 4.97
N ALA A 44 7.87 5.43 3.92
CA ALA A 44 8.87 5.87 2.94
C ALA A 44 8.43 7.14 2.22
N TRP A 45 7.14 7.22 1.90
CA TRP A 45 6.61 8.40 1.22
C TRP A 45 6.72 9.64 2.11
N CYS A 46 6.40 9.48 3.39
CA CYS A 46 6.51 10.58 4.36
C CYS A 46 7.96 11.00 4.56
N ASP A 47 8.88 10.06 4.56
CA ASP A 47 10.30 10.37 4.73
C ASP A 47 10.88 11.16 3.56
N CYS A 48 10.23 11.07 2.40
CA CYS A 48 10.67 11.81 1.22
C CYS A 48 10.24 13.27 1.22
N LEU A 49 9.37 13.63 2.16
CA LEU A 49 8.93 15.01 2.30
C LEU A 49 9.96 15.83 3.08
#